data_ff33f5327abd225c0aab83b904075a39
#
_entry.id   ff33f5327abd225c0aab83b904075a39
#
_cell.length_a   1.000
_cell.length_b   1.000
_cell.length_c   1.000
_cell.angle_alpha   90.00
_cell.angle_beta   90.00
_cell.angle_gamma   90.00
#
_symmetry.space_group_name_H-M   'P 1'
#
loop_
_entity.id
_entity.type
_entity.pdbx_description
1 polymer ?
#
loop_
_entity_poly.entity_id
_entity_poly.type
_entity_poly.pdbx_seq_one_letter_code
_entity_poly.pdbx_strand_id
1 'polypeptide(L)'
;WVHEELRRSLEAAHKSLRRYLKEIDAHAGSDVDAVDPSVLRAARAQLHQGVGALEMIGLHGPARVLRASESAVQRFIAKSKPLGLAAVEAIESASFGVLDYLSRKLAGKGLPTLALFPQYRALLELAGADRVHPADLWRDEWQWHEVPADGSVVPLAADVATRSAMETQVLAIMRANDRGAMARLSD
;
A
#
# COMPACT_ATOMS: atom_id res chain seq x y z
N TRP A 1 13.51 16.61 -7.10
CA TRP A 1 14.27 15.63 -7.86
C TRP A 1 13.64 14.22 -7.76
N VAL A 2 13.48 13.65 -6.56
CA VAL A 2 12.93 12.28 -6.37
C VAL A 2 11.56 12.12 -7.04
N HIS A 3 10.65 13.08 -6.87
CA HIS A 3 9.32 13.03 -7.49
C HIS A 3 9.39 12.95 -9.01
N GLU A 4 10.26 13.74 -9.63
CA GLU A 4 10.41 13.76 -11.09
C GLU A 4 11.05 12.48 -11.62
N GLU A 5 12.06 11.95 -10.93
CA GLU A 5 12.70 10.70 -11.30
C GLU A 5 11.74 9.51 -11.14
N LEU A 6 11.00 9.48 -10.04
CA LEU A 6 9.97 8.48 -9.82
C LEU A 6 8.89 8.52 -10.92
N ARG A 7 8.43 9.72 -11.30
CA ARG A 7 7.46 9.90 -12.38
C ARG A 7 7.96 9.29 -13.68
N ARG A 8 9.21 9.60 -14.08
CA ARG A 8 9.81 9.06 -15.31
C ARG A 8 9.92 7.54 -15.27
N SER A 9 10.35 6.99 -14.15
CA SER A 9 10.48 5.54 -13.95
C SER A 9 9.13 4.84 -14.07
N LEU A 10 8.08 5.38 -13.45
CA LEU A 10 6.73 4.83 -13.51
C LEU A 10 6.12 4.95 -14.92
N GLU A 11 6.31 6.08 -15.60
CA GLU A 11 5.88 6.26 -17.00
C GLU A 11 6.53 5.23 -17.93
N ALA A 12 7.83 4.95 -17.74
CA ALA A 12 8.53 3.92 -18.50
C ALA A 12 7.97 2.52 -18.23
N ALA A 13 7.63 2.22 -16.97
CA ALA A 13 6.97 0.96 -16.61
C ALA A 13 5.60 0.82 -17.28
N HIS A 14 4.77 1.86 -17.23
CA HIS A 14 3.44 1.87 -17.87
C HIS A 14 3.54 1.69 -19.37
N LYS A 15 4.47 2.37 -20.03
CA LYS A 15 4.71 2.22 -21.46
C LYS A 15 5.06 0.77 -21.85
N SER A 16 5.89 0.13 -21.03
CA SER A 16 6.26 -1.28 -21.22
C SER A 16 5.06 -2.21 -21.02
N LEU A 17 4.25 -2.01 -19.96
CA LEU A 17 3.06 -2.83 -19.71
C LEU A 17 2.02 -2.70 -20.85
N ARG A 18 1.75 -1.47 -21.29
CA ARG A 18 0.82 -1.23 -22.41
C ARG A 18 1.33 -1.77 -23.73
N ARG A 19 2.64 -1.71 -23.95
CA ARG A 19 3.25 -2.32 -25.14
C ARG A 19 3.06 -3.84 -25.12
N TYR A 20 3.35 -4.50 -24.01
CA TYR A 20 3.18 -5.94 -23.85
C TYR A 20 1.72 -6.37 -24.07
N LEU A 21 0.75 -5.60 -23.53
CA LEU A 21 -0.67 -5.86 -23.75
C LEU A 21 -1.04 -5.80 -25.23
N LYS A 22 -0.56 -4.79 -25.96
CA LYS A 22 -0.79 -4.69 -27.41
C LYS A 22 -0.17 -5.85 -28.21
N GLU A 23 0.99 -6.33 -27.78
CA GLU A 23 1.63 -7.48 -28.39
C GLU A 23 0.80 -8.76 -28.16
N ILE A 24 0.24 -8.96 -26.96
CA ILE A 24 -0.70 -10.07 -26.69
C ILE A 24 -1.94 -9.97 -27.58
N ASP A 25 -2.57 -8.81 -27.63
CA ASP A 25 -3.80 -8.60 -28.43
C ASP A 25 -3.54 -8.84 -29.92
N ALA A 26 -2.38 -8.45 -30.43
CA ALA A 26 -1.99 -8.68 -31.82
C ALA A 26 -1.75 -10.18 -32.13
N HIS A 27 -1.41 -10.98 -31.13
CA HIS A 27 -1.17 -12.43 -31.26
C HIS A 27 -2.39 -13.28 -30.82
N ALA A 28 -3.53 -12.65 -30.54
CA ALA A 28 -4.77 -13.30 -30.05
C ALA A 28 -5.42 -14.29 -31.01
N GLY A 29 -4.71 -14.89 -31.90
CA GLY A 29 -5.07 -16.00 -32.78
C GLY A 29 -3.92 -16.96 -33.04
N SER A 30 -2.76 -16.68 -32.45
CA SER A 30 -1.53 -17.46 -32.54
C SER A 30 -1.06 -17.79 -31.11
N ASP A 31 -0.06 -18.61 -31.00
CA ASP A 31 0.49 -19.05 -29.71
C ASP A 31 0.89 -17.83 -28.81
N VAL A 32 0.07 -17.52 -27.78
CA VAL A 32 0.29 -16.43 -26.84
C VAL A 32 1.61 -16.61 -26.06
N ASP A 33 2.13 -17.85 -26.04
CA ASP A 33 3.42 -18.18 -25.45
C ASP A 33 4.63 -17.61 -26.22
N ALA A 34 4.41 -17.10 -27.42
CA ALA A 34 5.45 -16.52 -28.26
C ALA A 34 5.82 -15.05 -27.88
N VAL A 35 5.02 -14.37 -27.03
CA VAL A 35 5.31 -12.99 -26.64
C VAL A 35 6.48 -12.95 -25.65
N ASP A 36 7.53 -12.19 -25.98
CA ASP A 36 8.74 -12.09 -25.17
C ASP A 36 8.47 -11.41 -23.83
N PRO A 37 8.70 -12.09 -22.69
CA PRO A 37 8.51 -11.52 -21.37
C PRO A 37 9.58 -10.46 -20.99
N SER A 38 10.55 -10.17 -21.84
CA SER A 38 11.61 -9.17 -21.57
C SER A 38 11.02 -7.78 -21.30
N VAL A 39 9.93 -7.43 -21.98
CA VAL A 39 9.22 -6.16 -21.82
C VAL A 39 8.60 -6.05 -20.40
N LEU A 40 8.06 -7.15 -19.87
CA LEU A 40 7.56 -7.19 -18.48
C LEU A 40 8.70 -7.13 -17.47
N ARG A 41 9.84 -7.75 -17.74
CA ARG A 41 11.03 -7.64 -16.89
C ARG A 41 11.55 -6.20 -16.83
N ALA A 42 11.53 -5.48 -17.96
CA ALA A 42 11.86 -4.06 -17.99
C ALA A 42 10.88 -3.22 -17.15
N ALA A 43 9.57 -3.45 -17.28
CA ALA A 43 8.56 -2.79 -16.44
C ALA A 43 8.81 -3.06 -14.95
N ARG A 44 9.06 -4.31 -14.58
CA ARG A 44 9.40 -4.68 -13.20
C ARG A 44 10.64 -3.96 -12.67
N ALA A 45 11.70 -3.88 -13.49
CA ALA A 45 12.93 -3.19 -13.11
C ALA A 45 12.69 -1.69 -12.83
N GLN A 46 11.85 -1.03 -13.63
CA GLN A 46 11.47 0.37 -13.42
C GLN A 46 10.66 0.55 -12.12
N LEU A 47 9.72 -0.36 -11.82
CA LEU A 47 8.98 -0.36 -10.55
C LEU A 47 9.94 -0.55 -9.36
N HIS A 48 10.89 -1.47 -9.48
CA HIS A 48 11.92 -1.73 -8.45
C HIS A 48 12.79 -0.50 -8.17
N GLN A 49 13.19 0.25 -9.19
CA GLN A 49 13.90 1.53 -9.01
C GLN A 49 13.05 2.54 -8.23
N GLY A 50 11.74 2.61 -8.53
CA GLY A 50 10.80 3.43 -7.78
C GLY A 50 10.69 3.04 -6.31
N VAL A 51 10.65 1.74 -6.01
CA VAL A 51 10.68 1.22 -4.63
C VAL A 51 11.93 1.69 -3.90
N GLY A 52 13.12 1.49 -4.49
CA GLY A 52 14.39 1.90 -3.88
C GLY A 52 14.47 3.41 -3.63
N ALA A 53 13.99 4.23 -4.57
CA ALA A 53 13.97 5.68 -4.41
C ALA A 53 13.08 6.13 -3.24
N LEU A 54 11.91 5.51 -3.06
CA LEU A 54 11.01 5.82 -1.94
C LEU A 54 11.57 5.35 -0.60
N GLU A 55 12.23 4.19 -0.55
CA GLU A 55 12.88 3.68 0.66
C GLU A 55 14.03 4.56 1.12
N MET A 56 14.86 5.03 0.19
CA MET A 56 15.98 5.94 0.51
C MET A 56 15.53 7.23 1.18
N ILE A 57 14.31 7.72 0.89
CA ILE A 57 13.76 8.93 1.52
C ILE A 57 12.81 8.61 2.69
N GLY A 58 12.78 7.35 3.15
CA GLY A 58 11.98 6.92 4.31
C GLY A 58 10.48 6.82 4.06
N LEU A 59 10.03 6.75 2.81
CA LEU A 59 8.62 6.60 2.45
C LEU A 59 8.24 5.12 2.27
N HIS A 60 8.32 4.36 3.35
CA HIS A 60 8.12 2.92 3.34
C HIS A 60 6.70 2.49 2.93
N GLY A 61 5.67 3.22 3.32
CA GLY A 61 4.29 2.91 2.94
C GLY A 61 4.05 2.99 1.43
N PRO A 62 4.32 4.12 0.75
CA PRO A 62 4.30 4.21 -0.70
C PRO A 62 5.21 3.19 -1.40
N ALA A 63 6.39 2.89 -0.84
CA ALA A 63 7.28 1.85 -1.35
C ALA A 63 6.61 0.47 -1.34
N ARG A 64 5.83 0.14 -0.30
CA ARG A 64 5.05 -1.12 -0.24
C ARG A 64 4.01 -1.21 -1.35
N VAL A 65 3.35 -0.11 -1.70
CA VAL A 65 2.40 -0.07 -2.81
C VAL A 65 3.09 -0.41 -4.13
N LEU A 66 4.25 0.20 -4.42
CA LEU A 66 5.01 -0.13 -5.62
C LEU A 66 5.58 -1.55 -5.60
N ARG A 67 5.95 -2.06 -4.43
CA ARG A 67 6.40 -3.44 -4.25
C ARG A 67 5.27 -4.45 -4.53
N ALA A 68 4.03 -4.11 -4.19
CA ALA A 68 2.87 -4.90 -4.58
C ALA A 68 2.66 -4.89 -6.10
N SER A 69 2.88 -3.76 -6.78
CA SER A 69 2.89 -3.66 -8.25
C SER A 69 3.98 -4.56 -8.86
N GLU A 70 5.19 -4.52 -8.31
CA GLU A 70 6.31 -5.37 -8.73
C GLU A 70 5.96 -6.85 -8.60
N SER A 71 5.33 -7.25 -7.49
CA SER A 71 4.89 -8.63 -7.24
C SER A 71 3.80 -9.08 -8.22
N ALA A 72 2.85 -8.19 -8.54
CA ALA A 72 1.84 -8.46 -9.55
C ALA A 72 2.46 -8.69 -10.94
N VAL A 73 3.39 -7.83 -11.36
CA VAL A 73 4.12 -7.99 -12.64
C VAL A 73 4.91 -9.30 -12.66
N GLN A 74 5.52 -9.69 -11.53
CA GLN A 74 6.24 -10.96 -11.44
C GLN A 74 5.35 -12.17 -11.71
N ARG A 75 4.08 -12.15 -11.29
CA ARG A 75 3.12 -13.23 -11.63
C ARG A 75 2.83 -13.32 -13.10
N PHE A 76 2.75 -12.19 -13.80
CA PHE A 76 2.58 -12.18 -15.26
C PHE A 76 3.81 -12.71 -15.97
N ILE A 77 5.03 -12.37 -15.51
CA ILE A 77 6.28 -12.92 -16.03
C ILE A 77 6.32 -14.44 -15.84
N ALA A 78 5.88 -14.93 -14.68
CA ALA A 78 5.81 -16.37 -14.38
C ALA A 78 4.66 -17.10 -15.11
N LYS A 79 3.87 -16.37 -15.94
CA LYS A 79 2.71 -16.91 -16.67
C LYS A 79 1.66 -17.58 -15.77
N SER A 80 1.67 -17.29 -14.46
CA SER A 80 0.67 -17.81 -13.51
C SER A 80 -0.72 -17.23 -13.77
N LYS A 81 -0.78 -16.09 -14.48
CA LYS A 81 -2.00 -15.40 -14.88
C LYS A 81 -1.70 -14.57 -16.14
N PRO A 82 -2.60 -14.52 -17.14
CA PRO A 82 -2.42 -13.62 -18.28
C PRO A 82 -2.54 -12.16 -17.84
N LEU A 83 -1.73 -11.28 -18.45
CA LEU A 83 -1.86 -9.84 -18.28
C LEU A 83 -3.07 -9.36 -19.07
N GLY A 84 -4.02 -8.72 -18.38
CA GLY A 84 -5.17 -8.08 -19.01
C GLY A 84 -5.20 -6.57 -18.76
N LEU A 85 -6.06 -5.84 -19.48
CA LEU A 85 -6.20 -4.39 -19.37
C LEU A 85 -6.46 -3.93 -17.93
N ALA A 86 -7.38 -4.58 -17.22
CA ALA A 86 -7.71 -4.25 -15.83
C ALA A 86 -6.49 -4.34 -14.88
N ALA A 87 -5.55 -5.26 -15.13
CA ALA A 87 -4.33 -5.37 -14.36
C ALA A 87 -3.38 -4.21 -14.63
N VAL A 88 -3.25 -3.80 -15.90
CA VAL A 88 -2.44 -2.62 -16.27
C VAL A 88 -3.02 -1.36 -15.65
N GLU A 89 -4.33 -1.15 -15.74
CA GLU A 89 -5.03 -0.01 -15.14
C GLU A 89 -4.88 0.05 -13.61
N ALA A 90 -4.92 -1.10 -12.92
CA ALA A 90 -4.70 -1.15 -11.48
C ALA A 90 -3.28 -0.74 -11.09
N ILE A 91 -2.25 -1.17 -11.85
CA ILE A 91 -0.85 -0.79 -11.62
C ILE A 91 -0.65 0.71 -11.92
N GLU A 92 -1.25 1.23 -12.99
CA GLU A 92 -1.21 2.66 -13.31
C GLU A 92 -1.89 3.50 -12.24
N SER A 93 -3.09 3.11 -11.80
CA SER A 93 -3.82 3.77 -10.72
C SER A 93 -3.01 3.84 -9.42
N ALA A 94 -2.34 2.75 -9.07
CA ALA A 94 -1.47 2.72 -7.89
C ALA A 94 -0.26 3.66 -8.04
N SER A 95 0.36 3.68 -9.20
CA SER A 95 1.47 4.58 -9.51
C SER A 95 1.05 6.06 -9.42
N PHE A 96 -0.11 6.42 -9.97
CA PHE A 96 -0.67 7.76 -9.85
C PHE A 96 -1.00 8.12 -8.39
N GLY A 97 -1.57 7.18 -7.62
CA GLY A 97 -1.82 7.36 -6.20
C GLY A 97 -0.55 7.66 -5.41
N VAL A 98 0.54 6.94 -5.69
CA VAL A 98 1.86 7.19 -5.06
C VAL A 98 2.41 8.56 -5.43
N LEU A 99 2.31 8.97 -6.70
CA LEU A 99 2.77 10.30 -7.15
C LEU A 99 1.93 11.43 -6.54
N ASP A 100 0.60 11.29 -6.47
CA ASP A 100 -0.27 12.27 -5.80
C ASP A 100 0.05 12.37 -4.30
N TYR A 101 0.21 11.22 -3.63
CA TYR A 101 0.63 11.17 -2.22
C TYR A 101 1.92 11.95 -1.99
N LEU A 102 2.94 11.72 -2.83
CA LEU A 102 4.22 12.40 -2.73
C LEU A 102 4.10 13.90 -3.00
N SER A 103 3.34 14.28 -4.02
CA SER A 103 3.07 15.69 -4.36
C SER A 103 2.42 16.44 -3.20
N ARG A 104 1.41 15.83 -2.57
CA ARG A 104 0.73 16.42 -1.40
C ARG A 104 1.66 16.52 -0.19
N LYS A 105 2.48 15.49 0.04
CA LYS A 105 3.47 15.51 1.13
C LYS A 105 4.49 16.63 0.94
N LEU A 106 4.98 16.83 -0.28
CA LEU A 106 5.89 17.93 -0.63
C LEU A 106 5.24 19.32 -0.49
N ALA A 107 3.93 19.40 -0.72
CA ALA A 107 3.16 20.64 -0.54
C ALA A 107 2.75 20.91 0.93
N GLY A 108 3.21 20.11 1.89
CA GLY A 108 2.83 20.21 3.30
C GLY A 108 1.38 19.78 3.61
N LYS A 109 0.70 19.14 2.65
CA LYS A 109 -0.67 18.64 2.76
C LYS A 109 -0.67 17.11 2.89
N GLY A 110 0.09 16.60 3.85
CA GLY A 110 0.27 15.15 4.03
C GLY A 110 -1.05 14.42 4.20
N LEU A 111 -1.17 13.26 3.53
CA LEU A 111 -2.22 12.28 3.74
C LEU A 111 -1.64 11.11 4.54
N PRO A 112 -2.44 10.42 5.35
CA PRO A 112 -2.00 9.15 5.93
C PRO A 112 -1.75 8.14 4.81
N THR A 113 -0.76 7.28 4.98
CA THR A 113 -0.42 6.22 4.01
C THR A 113 -1.60 5.29 3.73
N LEU A 114 -2.51 5.17 4.69
CA LEU A 114 -3.76 4.42 4.55
C LEU A 114 -4.64 4.91 3.38
N ALA A 115 -4.48 6.16 2.93
CA ALA A 115 -5.19 6.67 1.74
C ALA A 115 -4.85 5.88 0.47
N LEU A 116 -3.72 5.17 0.44
CA LEU A 116 -3.29 4.30 -0.66
C LEU A 116 -3.83 2.87 -0.54
N PHE A 117 -4.60 2.56 0.51
CA PHE A 117 -5.07 1.19 0.76
C PHE A 117 -5.93 0.60 -0.37
N PRO A 118 -6.84 1.33 -1.03
CA PRO A 118 -7.62 0.77 -2.14
C PRO A 118 -6.72 0.25 -3.28
N GLN A 119 -5.69 1.01 -3.66
CA GLN A 119 -4.74 0.63 -4.69
C GLN A 119 -3.86 -0.54 -4.23
N TYR A 120 -3.37 -0.49 -2.99
CA TYR A 120 -2.59 -1.55 -2.39
C TYR A 120 -3.34 -2.88 -2.38
N ARG A 121 -4.61 -2.85 -1.97
CA ARG A 121 -5.49 -4.03 -1.98
C ARG A 121 -5.64 -4.62 -3.38
N ALA A 122 -5.98 -3.80 -4.38
CA ALA A 122 -6.14 -4.27 -5.76
C ALA A 122 -4.86 -4.93 -6.30
N LEU A 123 -3.70 -4.37 -5.99
CA LEU A 123 -2.41 -4.93 -6.39
C LEU A 123 -2.10 -6.26 -5.70
N LEU A 124 -2.38 -6.38 -4.40
CA LEU A 124 -2.17 -7.62 -3.66
C LEU A 124 -3.11 -8.73 -4.15
N GLU A 125 -4.36 -8.41 -4.49
CA GLU A 125 -5.28 -9.34 -5.14
C GLU A 125 -4.73 -9.81 -6.50
N LEU A 126 -4.17 -8.91 -7.30
CA LEU A 126 -3.47 -9.26 -8.55
C LEU A 126 -2.23 -10.13 -8.30
N ALA A 127 -1.46 -9.81 -7.27
CA ALA A 127 -0.30 -10.59 -6.83
C ALA A 127 -0.68 -11.93 -6.20
N GLY A 128 -1.96 -12.16 -5.91
CA GLY A 128 -2.50 -13.38 -5.31
C GLY A 128 -2.10 -13.56 -3.85
N ALA A 129 -2.05 -12.48 -3.13
CA ALA A 129 -1.80 -12.52 -1.70
C ALA A 129 -3.01 -13.13 -0.96
N ASP A 130 -2.75 -14.06 -0.05
CA ASP A 130 -3.78 -14.71 0.76
C ASP A 130 -4.39 -13.76 1.79
N ARG A 131 -3.66 -12.72 2.17
CA ARG A 131 -4.06 -11.76 3.19
C ARG A 131 -3.75 -10.33 2.77
N VAL A 132 -4.75 -9.47 2.94
CA VAL A 132 -4.63 -8.02 2.73
C VAL A 132 -5.24 -7.32 3.93
N HIS A 133 -4.47 -6.46 4.61
CA HIS A 133 -4.96 -5.75 5.79
C HIS A 133 -4.52 -4.28 5.78
N PRO A 134 -5.40 -3.33 6.18
CA PRO A 134 -5.02 -1.91 6.25
C PRO A 134 -3.81 -1.63 7.14
N ALA A 135 -3.61 -2.41 8.19
CA ALA A 135 -2.47 -2.30 9.09
C ALA A 135 -1.11 -2.50 8.41
N ASP A 136 -1.09 -3.10 7.21
CA ASP A 136 0.15 -3.24 6.43
C ASP A 136 0.73 -1.87 6.04
N LEU A 137 -0.13 -0.84 5.90
CA LEU A 137 0.27 0.52 5.58
C LEU A 137 0.43 1.43 6.81
N TRP A 138 0.07 0.97 8.01
CA TRP A 138 0.20 1.74 9.25
C TRP A 138 1.56 1.60 9.91
N ARG A 139 2.28 0.49 9.69
CA ARG A 139 3.43 0.08 10.49
C ARG A 139 4.55 1.11 10.59
N ASP A 140 4.68 1.96 9.57
CA ASP A 140 5.82 2.88 9.48
C ASP A 140 5.47 4.29 9.98
N GLU A 141 4.21 4.52 10.35
CA GLU A 141 3.73 5.80 10.88
C GLU A 141 3.58 5.76 12.41
N TRP A 142 3.82 4.61 13.02
CA TRP A 142 3.77 4.47 14.47
C TRP A 142 4.96 5.15 15.12
N GLN A 143 4.66 6.15 15.96
CA GLN A 143 5.62 6.77 16.86
C GLN A 143 5.17 6.50 18.29
N TRP A 144 6.12 6.10 19.13
CA TRP A 144 5.87 6.02 20.55
C TRP A 144 5.77 7.45 21.11
N HIS A 145 4.66 7.75 21.70
CA HIS A 145 4.49 9.00 22.45
C HIS A 145 4.49 8.64 23.94
N GLU A 146 5.45 9.18 24.69
CA GLU A 146 5.36 9.16 26.14
C GLU A 146 4.22 10.09 26.56
N VAL A 147 3.20 9.52 27.20
CA VAL A 147 2.17 10.31 27.88
C VAL A 147 2.74 10.73 29.22
N PRO A 148 2.84 12.03 29.52
CA PRO A 148 3.30 12.49 30.84
C PRO A 148 2.44 11.84 31.91
N ALA A 149 3.07 11.23 32.92
CA ALA A 149 2.35 10.67 34.04
C ALA A 149 1.64 11.80 34.78
N ASP A 150 0.32 11.78 34.82
CA ASP A 150 -0.43 12.67 35.73
C ASP A 150 -0.32 12.14 37.15
N GLY A 151 0.41 12.86 37.98
CA GLY A 151 0.62 12.49 39.40
C GLY A 151 -0.65 12.47 40.25
N SER A 152 -1.80 12.91 39.69
CA SER A 152 -3.11 12.82 40.33
C SER A 152 -3.81 11.49 40.10
N VAL A 153 -3.36 10.71 39.13
CA VAL A 153 -3.97 9.42 38.76
C VAL A 153 -3.36 8.30 39.60
N VAL A 154 -4.22 7.58 40.30
CA VAL A 154 -3.82 6.39 41.07
C VAL A 154 -3.67 5.22 40.10
N PRO A 155 -2.47 4.62 39.96
CA PRO A 155 -2.26 3.49 39.06
C PRO A 155 -3.16 2.31 39.44
N LEU A 156 -3.89 1.76 38.52
CA LEU A 156 -4.64 0.53 38.69
C LEU A 156 -3.69 -0.67 38.67
N ALA A 157 -3.97 -1.67 39.52
CA ALA A 157 -3.23 -2.91 39.47
C ALA A 157 -3.46 -3.63 38.13
N ALA A 158 -2.39 -4.16 37.52
CA ALA A 158 -2.47 -4.94 36.29
C ALA A 158 -2.92 -6.37 36.57
N ASP A 159 -4.15 -6.53 37.08
CA ASP A 159 -4.75 -7.81 37.42
C ASP A 159 -5.93 -8.19 36.53
N VAL A 160 -6.47 -9.38 36.73
CA VAL A 160 -7.58 -9.93 35.92
C VAL A 160 -8.87 -9.12 36.14
N ALA A 161 -9.09 -8.57 37.35
CA ALA A 161 -10.28 -7.79 37.66
C ALA A 161 -10.27 -6.45 36.92
N THR A 162 -9.15 -5.73 36.93
CA THR A 162 -8.95 -4.48 36.19
C THR A 162 -9.11 -4.70 34.67
N ARG A 163 -8.49 -5.74 34.14
CA ARG A 163 -8.64 -6.11 32.72
C ARG A 163 -10.10 -6.37 32.35
N SER A 164 -10.82 -7.18 33.14
CA SER A 164 -12.23 -7.49 32.88
C SER A 164 -13.12 -6.25 32.94
N ALA A 165 -12.85 -5.33 33.88
CA ALA A 165 -13.57 -4.07 33.99
C ALA A 165 -13.35 -3.19 32.75
N MET A 166 -12.11 -3.06 32.29
CA MET A 166 -11.78 -2.30 31.08
C MET A 166 -12.43 -2.92 29.83
N GLU A 167 -12.34 -4.24 29.66
CA GLU A 167 -12.98 -4.94 28.52
C GLU A 167 -14.50 -4.69 28.53
N THR A 168 -15.14 -4.72 29.68
CA THR A 168 -16.58 -4.45 29.82
C THR A 168 -16.94 -3.02 29.44
N GLN A 169 -16.14 -2.04 29.85
CA GLN A 169 -16.34 -0.63 29.51
C GLN A 169 -16.14 -0.39 28.01
N VAL A 170 -15.07 -0.91 27.42
CA VAL A 170 -14.81 -0.81 25.98
C VAL A 170 -15.99 -1.38 25.18
N LEU A 171 -16.47 -2.58 25.54
CA LEU A 171 -17.60 -3.22 24.86
C LEU A 171 -18.89 -2.39 25.00
N ALA A 172 -19.15 -1.80 26.15
CA ALA A 172 -20.31 -0.94 26.37
C ALA A 172 -20.26 0.32 25.49
N ILE A 173 -19.12 0.97 25.42
CA ILE A 173 -18.88 2.17 24.59
C ILE A 173 -19.01 1.84 23.10
N MET A 174 -18.45 0.72 22.64
CA MET A 174 -18.58 0.27 21.26
C MET A 174 -20.02 -0.03 20.87
N ARG A 175 -20.80 -0.68 21.76
CA ARG A 175 -22.23 -0.96 21.52
C ARG A 175 -23.07 0.31 21.47
N ALA A 176 -22.78 1.30 22.32
CA ALA A 176 -23.45 2.58 22.33
C ALA A 176 -23.02 3.51 21.18
N ASN A 177 -21.92 3.19 20.48
CA ASN A 177 -21.27 4.06 19.47
C ASN A 177 -20.99 5.48 20.00
N ASP A 178 -20.65 5.60 21.27
CA ASP A 178 -20.38 6.87 21.94
C ASP A 178 -18.91 7.26 21.82
N ARG A 179 -18.61 8.12 20.84
CA ARG A 179 -17.25 8.65 20.59
C ARG A 179 -16.71 9.49 21.74
N GLY A 180 -17.57 10.19 22.46
CA GLY A 180 -17.17 11.00 23.62
C GLY A 180 -16.74 10.13 24.79
N ALA A 181 -17.45 9.02 25.02
CA ALA A 181 -17.05 8.04 26.05
C ALA A 181 -15.76 7.31 25.67
N MET A 182 -15.51 7.07 24.37
CA MET A 182 -14.27 6.49 23.88
C MET A 182 -13.06 7.40 24.17
N ALA A 183 -13.19 8.71 23.95
CA ALA A 183 -12.13 9.67 24.27
C ALA A 183 -11.84 9.70 25.77
N ARG A 184 -12.84 9.70 26.64
CA ARG A 184 -12.68 9.68 28.10
C ARG A 184 -12.08 8.38 28.66
N LEU A 185 -12.11 7.29 27.90
CA LEU A 185 -11.47 6.03 28.31
C LEU A 185 -9.95 6.06 28.08
N SER A 186 -9.47 6.94 27.18
CA SER A 186 -8.05 7.10 26.89
C SER A 186 -7.32 8.05 27.85
N ASP A 187 -8.06 8.88 28.59
CA ASP A 187 -7.56 9.81 29.61
C ASP A 187 -7.48 9.09 30.96
#